data_423a487c54be578502dcbd6ddc90ba97
#
_entry.id   423a487c54be578502dcbd6ddc90ba97
#
_cell.length_a   1.000
_cell.length_b   1.000
_cell.length_c   1.000
_cell.angle_alpha   90.00
_cell.angle_beta   90.00
_cell.angle_gamma   90.00
#
_symmetry.space_group_name_H-M   'P 1'
#
loop_
_entity.id
_entity.type
_entity.pdbx_description
1 polymer ?
#
loop_
_entity_poly.entity_id
_entity_poly.type
_entity_poly.pdbx_seq_one_letter_code
_entity_poly.pdbx_strand_id
1 'polypeptide(L)'
;MTFEEAKQQAIERSEWVLCHGAGYYTARTPDGRDIIGKGENGVFVGGEYRRVVVRVHKATESIDMYFGMERNGLISALEVGGDHFEAGLEYYRRETRPATEAEEKEAVTYLRQRNYTHFKLSKRCALKR
;
A
#
# COMPACT_ATOMS: atom_id res chain seq x y z
N MET A 1 -3.73 -19.96 -18.89
CA MET A 1 -3.03 -19.70 -17.61
C MET A 1 -4.05 -19.32 -16.55
N THR A 2 -3.95 -19.97 -15.39
CA THR A 2 -4.82 -19.64 -14.25
C THR A 2 -4.31 -18.40 -13.51
N PHE A 3 -5.16 -17.82 -12.67
CA PHE A 3 -4.74 -16.69 -11.84
C PHE A 3 -3.59 -17.07 -10.91
N GLU A 4 -3.62 -18.26 -10.30
CA GLU A 4 -2.55 -18.71 -9.41
C GLU A 4 -1.21 -18.85 -10.14
N GLU A 5 -1.24 -19.37 -11.36
CA GLU A 5 -0.03 -19.45 -12.19
C GLU A 5 0.49 -18.05 -12.56
N ALA A 6 -0.40 -17.15 -12.96
CA ALA A 6 -0.05 -15.76 -13.28
C ALA A 6 0.52 -15.03 -12.07
N LYS A 7 -0.09 -15.23 -10.89
CA LYS A 7 0.37 -14.67 -9.62
C LYS A 7 1.78 -15.16 -9.29
N GLN A 8 2.02 -16.47 -9.39
CA GLN A 8 3.32 -17.04 -9.08
C GLN A 8 4.40 -16.52 -10.04
N GLN A 9 4.10 -16.43 -11.33
CA GLN A 9 5.03 -15.88 -12.30
C GLN A 9 5.29 -14.38 -12.09
N ALA A 10 4.27 -13.63 -11.70
CA ALA A 10 4.46 -12.22 -11.36
C ALA A 10 5.41 -12.06 -10.17
N ILE A 11 5.26 -12.90 -9.15
CA ILE A 11 6.16 -12.92 -8.00
C ILE A 11 7.61 -13.21 -8.45
N GLU A 12 7.80 -14.21 -9.28
CA GLU A 12 9.12 -14.60 -9.79
C GLU A 12 9.78 -13.50 -10.62
N ARG A 13 8.97 -12.74 -11.37
CA ARG A 13 9.44 -11.58 -12.15
C ARG A 13 9.55 -10.32 -11.34
N SER A 14 9.23 -10.35 -10.06
CA SER A 14 9.17 -9.19 -9.20
C SER A 14 8.17 -8.13 -9.66
N GLU A 15 7.02 -8.54 -10.17
CA GLU A 15 5.93 -7.66 -10.58
C GLU A 15 4.80 -7.60 -9.54
N TRP A 16 4.02 -6.55 -9.61
CA TRP A 16 2.91 -6.35 -8.69
C TRP A 16 1.72 -7.24 -9.01
N VAL A 17 1.12 -7.79 -7.96
CA VAL A 17 -0.21 -8.37 -8.00
C VAL A 17 -1.15 -7.35 -7.38
N LEU A 18 -2.03 -6.77 -8.19
CA LEU A 18 -2.88 -5.66 -7.75
C LEU A 18 -4.12 -6.18 -7.03
N CYS A 19 -4.36 -5.66 -5.83
CA CYS A 19 -5.57 -5.94 -5.06
C CYS A 19 -6.66 -4.93 -5.43
N HIS A 20 -7.85 -5.43 -5.78
CA HIS A 20 -9.01 -4.61 -6.14
C HIS A 20 -10.05 -4.54 -5.03
N GLY A 21 -9.75 -5.08 -3.85
CA GLY A 21 -10.70 -5.21 -2.76
C GLY A 21 -11.57 -6.45 -2.89
N ALA A 22 -12.35 -6.76 -1.85
CA ALA A 22 -13.24 -7.92 -1.80
C ALA A 22 -12.58 -9.27 -2.17
N GLY A 23 -11.27 -9.38 -1.98
CA GLY A 23 -10.53 -10.60 -2.28
C GLY A 23 -10.21 -10.83 -3.75
N TYR A 24 -10.42 -9.83 -4.62
CA TYR A 24 -10.08 -9.92 -6.03
C TYR A 24 -8.73 -9.25 -6.30
N TYR A 25 -7.96 -9.89 -7.17
CA TYR A 25 -6.61 -9.45 -7.54
C TYR A 25 -6.43 -9.55 -9.04
N THR A 26 -5.51 -8.75 -9.58
CA THR A 26 -5.06 -8.84 -10.96
C THR A 26 -3.59 -9.20 -10.98
N ALA A 27 -3.24 -10.25 -11.69
CA ALA A 27 -1.84 -10.62 -11.95
C ALA A 27 -1.57 -10.50 -13.45
N ARG A 28 -0.43 -9.90 -13.79
CA ARG A 28 -0.03 -9.73 -15.19
C ARG A 28 0.76 -10.95 -15.67
N THR A 29 0.39 -11.47 -16.84
CA THR A 29 1.10 -12.57 -17.48
C THR A 29 2.37 -12.06 -18.17
N PRO A 30 3.32 -12.97 -18.53
CA PRO A 30 4.54 -12.57 -19.24
C PRO A 30 4.30 -11.86 -20.56
N ASP A 31 3.18 -12.13 -21.23
CA ASP A 31 2.79 -11.49 -22.49
C ASP A 31 1.99 -10.20 -22.30
N GLY A 32 1.90 -9.70 -21.06
CA GLY A 32 1.30 -8.40 -20.76
C GLY A 32 -0.20 -8.40 -20.56
N ARG A 33 -0.86 -9.56 -20.52
CA ARG A 33 -2.29 -9.64 -20.24
C ARG A 33 -2.55 -9.65 -18.74
N ASP A 34 -3.71 -9.16 -18.34
CA ASP A 34 -4.14 -9.17 -16.95
C ASP A 34 -5.14 -10.31 -16.71
N ILE A 35 -4.91 -11.09 -15.69
CA ILE A 35 -5.82 -12.16 -15.27
C ILE A 35 -6.35 -11.80 -13.89
N ILE A 36 -7.68 -11.77 -13.78
CA ILE A 36 -8.38 -11.46 -12.54
C ILE A 36 -8.74 -12.78 -11.85
N GLY A 37 -8.55 -12.83 -10.55
CA GLY A 37 -8.92 -13.98 -9.75
C GLY A 37 -9.14 -13.64 -8.29
N LYS A 38 -9.67 -14.61 -7.54
CA LYS A 38 -9.77 -14.49 -6.09
C LYS A 38 -8.44 -14.89 -5.47
N GLY A 39 -7.97 -14.09 -4.54
CA GLY A 39 -6.81 -14.41 -3.73
C GLY A 39 -7.20 -14.59 -2.28
N GLU A 40 -6.27 -15.04 -1.47
CA GLU A 40 -6.45 -15.07 -0.03
C GLU A 40 -6.52 -13.64 0.50
N ASN A 41 -7.32 -13.43 1.53
CA ASN A 41 -7.53 -12.12 2.10
C ASN A 41 -6.22 -11.46 2.52
N GLY A 42 -6.02 -10.25 2.03
CA GLY A 42 -4.95 -9.39 2.49
C GLY A 42 -3.55 -9.69 1.96
N VAL A 43 -3.40 -10.65 1.04
CA VAL A 43 -2.08 -10.91 0.46
C VAL A 43 -1.80 -9.89 -0.63
N PHE A 44 -0.88 -8.99 -0.35
CA PHE A 44 -0.37 -8.03 -1.31
C PHE A 44 1.06 -8.42 -1.65
N VAL A 45 1.27 -8.84 -2.88
CA VAL A 45 2.58 -9.28 -3.35
C VAL A 45 2.96 -8.43 -4.55
N GLY A 46 4.15 -7.85 -4.49
CA GLY A 46 4.60 -7.01 -5.57
C GLY A 46 6.10 -7.13 -5.79
N GLY A 47 6.53 -6.82 -7.00
CA GLY A 47 7.92 -6.89 -7.38
C GLY A 47 8.72 -5.68 -6.99
N GLU A 48 8.16 -4.50 -7.17
CA GLU A 48 8.78 -3.29 -6.68
C GLU A 48 8.25 -2.96 -5.30
N TYR A 49 9.11 -2.44 -4.47
CA TYR A 49 8.71 -2.00 -3.15
C TYR A 49 7.77 -0.80 -3.28
N ARG A 50 6.58 -0.92 -2.69
CA ARG A 50 5.71 0.22 -2.56
C ARG A 50 6.30 1.14 -1.50
N ARG A 51 6.42 2.42 -1.82
CA ARG A 51 6.88 3.39 -0.85
C ARG A 51 5.77 3.70 0.14
N VAL A 52 6.12 3.71 1.41
CA VAL A 52 5.19 4.02 2.50
C VAL A 52 5.81 5.12 3.35
N VAL A 53 5.07 6.18 3.56
CA VAL A 53 5.46 7.26 4.47
C VAL A 53 4.57 7.18 5.70
N VAL A 54 5.17 7.03 6.86
CA VAL A 54 4.43 6.98 8.13
C VAL A 54 4.37 8.40 8.71
N ARG A 55 3.16 8.86 8.95
CA ARG A 55 2.88 10.16 9.56
C ARG A 55 1.92 9.97 10.72
N VAL A 56 1.88 10.95 11.61
CA VAL A 56 1.00 10.89 12.77
C VAL A 56 0.08 12.10 12.74
N HIS A 57 -1.21 11.86 12.91
CA HIS A 57 -2.20 12.93 13.00
C HIS A 57 -1.99 13.72 14.28
N LYS A 58 -1.78 15.03 14.17
CA LYS A 58 -1.42 15.89 15.30
C LYS A 58 -2.47 15.92 16.40
N ALA A 59 -3.75 15.91 16.04
CA ALA A 59 -4.83 16.05 17.01
C ALA A 59 -5.17 14.75 17.72
N THR A 60 -5.16 13.62 17.01
CA THR A 60 -5.58 12.30 17.52
C THR A 60 -4.42 11.38 17.86
N GLU A 61 -3.23 11.71 17.38
CA GLU A 61 -2.05 10.86 17.47
C GLU A 61 -2.19 9.51 16.74
N SER A 62 -3.17 9.39 15.84
CA SER A 62 -3.31 8.20 15.03
C SER A 62 -2.14 8.09 14.04
N ILE A 63 -1.67 6.86 13.84
CA ILE A 63 -0.56 6.57 12.93
C ILE A 63 -1.16 6.23 11.58
N ASP A 64 -0.75 6.98 10.56
CA ASP A 64 -1.24 6.83 9.20
C ASP A 64 -0.10 6.47 8.26
N MET A 65 -0.36 5.57 7.33
CA MET A 65 0.59 5.15 6.32
C MET A 65 0.13 5.68 4.97
N TYR A 66 0.95 6.52 4.33
CA TYR A 66 0.62 7.17 3.06
C TYR A 66 1.38 6.49 1.93
N PHE A 67 0.66 6.14 0.87
CA PHE A 67 1.21 5.36 -0.24
C PHE A 67 1.54 6.21 -1.47
N GLY A 68 0.89 7.34 -1.64
CA GLY A 68 1.15 8.24 -2.76
C GLY A 68 -0.12 8.86 -3.33
N MET A 69 0.07 9.85 -4.18
CA MET A 69 -1.05 10.59 -4.78
C MET A 69 -1.69 9.79 -5.91
N GLU A 70 -3.00 9.70 -5.85
CA GLU A 70 -3.81 9.06 -6.88
C GLU A 70 -4.17 10.08 -7.98
N ARG A 71 -4.81 9.58 -9.05
CA ARG A 71 -5.20 10.42 -10.20
C ARG A 71 -6.17 11.55 -9.83
N ASN A 72 -6.98 11.33 -8.81
CA ASN A 72 -7.95 12.34 -8.33
C ASN A 72 -7.30 13.44 -7.50
N GLY A 73 -5.97 13.41 -7.31
CA GLY A 73 -5.27 14.40 -6.51
C GLY A 73 -5.28 14.15 -5.01
N LEU A 74 -5.91 13.07 -4.57
CA LEU A 74 -5.90 12.66 -3.16
C LEU A 74 -4.79 11.64 -2.91
N ILE A 75 -4.32 11.58 -1.67
CA ILE A 75 -3.24 10.66 -1.27
C ILE A 75 -3.89 9.44 -0.63
N SER A 76 -3.61 8.25 -1.17
CA SER A 76 -4.10 7.01 -0.59
C SER A 76 -3.35 6.69 0.70
N ALA A 77 -4.09 6.26 1.72
CA ALA A 77 -3.55 6.03 3.05
C ALA A 77 -4.27 4.88 3.75
N LEU A 78 -3.65 4.40 4.82
CA LEU A 78 -4.20 3.37 5.70
C LEU A 78 -3.88 3.77 7.14
N GLU A 79 -4.90 3.79 7.99
CA GLU A 79 -4.74 4.06 9.41
C GLU A 79 -4.38 2.77 10.16
N VAL A 80 -3.40 2.83 11.06
CA VAL A 80 -3.06 1.70 11.94
C VAL A 80 -4.27 1.39 12.83
N GLY A 81 -4.75 0.15 12.75
CA GLY A 81 -5.95 -0.28 13.46
C GLY A 81 -7.26 0.16 12.83
N GLY A 82 -7.21 0.82 11.69
CA GLY A 82 -8.39 1.34 10.99
C GLY A 82 -8.45 0.87 9.53
N ASP A 83 -9.08 1.69 8.70
CA ASP A 83 -9.33 1.40 7.31
C ASP A 83 -8.53 2.28 6.36
N HIS A 84 -8.57 1.93 5.07
CA HIS A 84 -8.07 2.78 4.01
C HIS A 84 -8.87 4.07 3.93
N PHE A 85 -8.17 5.16 3.63
CA PHE A 85 -8.78 6.46 3.41
C PHE A 85 -7.99 7.25 2.38
N GLU A 86 -8.55 8.37 1.97
CA GLU A 86 -7.86 9.30 1.08
C GLU A 86 -7.74 10.64 1.77
N ALA A 87 -6.57 11.25 1.66
CA ALA A 87 -6.27 12.53 2.31
C ALA A 87 -5.92 13.58 1.27
N GLY A 88 -6.37 14.80 1.49
CA GLY A 88 -5.96 15.94 0.70
C GLY A 88 -4.52 16.37 1.02
N LEU A 89 -3.87 17.06 0.08
CA LEU A 89 -2.50 17.53 0.25
C LEU A 89 -2.36 18.47 1.45
N GLU A 90 -3.33 19.38 1.65
CA GLU A 90 -3.32 20.30 2.79
C GLU A 90 -3.44 19.57 4.12
N TYR A 91 -4.32 18.56 4.19
CA TYR A 91 -4.44 17.70 5.37
C TYR A 91 -3.09 17.02 5.67
N TYR A 92 -2.49 16.39 4.67
CA TYR A 92 -1.20 15.71 4.82
C TYR A 92 -0.13 16.66 5.38
N ARG A 93 -0.03 17.87 4.83
CA ARG A 93 1.00 18.83 5.22
C ARG A 93 0.75 19.48 6.58
N ARG A 94 -0.50 19.83 6.90
CA ARG A 94 -0.84 20.62 8.06
C ARG A 94 -1.30 19.82 9.26
N GLU A 95 -2.03 18.72 9.02
CA GLU A 95 -2.66 17.95 10.08
C GLU A 95 -1.82 16.77 10.54
N THR A 96 -0.73 16.47 9.86
CA THR A 96 0.14 15.37 10.22
C THR A 96 1.58 15.83 10.46
N ARG A 97 2.30 15.02 11.24
CA ARG A 97 3.72 15.23 11.52
C ARG A 97 4.51 13.97 11.14
N PRO A 98 5.86 14.09 10.99
CA PRO A 98 6.69 12.91 10.81
C PRO A 98 6.57 11.95 12.00
N ALA A 99 6.65 10.65 11.72
CA ALA A 99 6.62 9.61 12.74
C ALA A 99 8.00 9.43 13.38
N THR A 100 7.98 9.01 14.64
CA THR A 100 9.19 8.54 15.33
C THR A 100 9.51 7.12 14.88
N GLU A 101 10.72 6.62 15.24
CA GLU A 101 11.09 5.24 14.95
C GLU A 101 10.12 4.23 15.58
N ALA A 102 9.67 4.49 16.80
CA ALA A 102 8.72 3.61 17.49
C ALA A 102 7.39 3.57 16.74
N GLU A 103 6.92 4.71 16.26
CA GLU A 103 5.69 4.80 15.48
C GLU A 103 5.84 4.12 14.12
N GLU A 104 6.99 4.25 13.48
CA GLU A 104 7.29 3.54 12.23
C GLU A 104 7.29 2.02 12.43
N LYS A 105 7.85 1.53 13.53
CA LYS A 105 7.84 0.10 13.85
C LYS A 105 6.43 -0.44 14.05
N GLU A 106 5.58 0.33 14.72
CA GLU A 106 4.18 -0.04 14.91
C GLU A 106 3.44 -0.12 13.58
N ALA A 107 3.67 0.84 12.69
CA ALA A 107 3.10 0.83 11.34
C ALA A 107 3.56 -0.38 10.53
N VAL A 108 4.86 -0.70 10.58
CA VAL A 108 5.41 -1.87 9.89
C VAL A 108 4.77 -3.17 10.40
N THR A 109 4.63 -3.30 11.72
CA THR A 109 3.98 -4.47 12.32
C THR A 109 2.55 -4.62 11.83
N TYR A 110 1.80 -3.52 11.77
CA TYR A 110 0.42 -3.52 11.28
C TYR A 110 0.34 -3.87 9.80
N LEU A 111 1.23 -3.31 8.96
CA LEU A 111 1.28 -3.66 7.54
C LEU A 111 1.52 -5.16 7.34
N ARG A 112 2.44 -5.74 8.08
CA ARG A 112 2.74 -7.17 8.00
C ARG A 112 1.57 -8.02 8.46
N GLN A 113 0.86 -7.61 9.49
CA GLN A 113 -0.36 -8.29 9.96
C GLN A 113 -1.46 -8.27 8.90
N ARG A 114 -1.47 -7.25 8.03
CA ARG A 114 -2.38 -7.17 6.90
C ARG A 114 -1.80 -7.79 5.62
N ASN A 115 -0.71 -8.54 5.75
CA ASN A 115 -0.05 -9.27 4.67
C ASN A 115 0.56 -8.39 3.58
N TYR A 116 0.92 -7.15 3.90
CA TYR A 116 1.78 -6.36 3.02
C TYR A 116 3.22 -6.85 3.19
N THR A 117 3.80 -7.38 2.12
CA THR A 117 5.12 -8.00 2.17
C THR A 117 6.22 -7.22 1.46
N HIS A 118 5.82 -6.35 0.49
CA HIS A 118 6.76 -5.60 -0.33
C HIS A 118 6.52 -4.10 -0.18
N PHE A 119 7.16 -3.51 0.81
CA PHE A 119 7.10 -2.07 1.01
C PHE A 119 8.43 -1.56 1.55
N LYS A 120 8.68 -0.29 1.34
CA LYS A 120 9.88 0.39 1.85
C LYS A 120 9.45 1.70 2.49
N LEU A 121 9.91 1.95 3.72
CA LEU A 121 9.64 3.22 4.38
C LEU A 121 10.42 4.34 3.70
N SER A 122 9.74 5.47 3.52
CA SER A 122 10.31 6.67 2.95
C SER A 122 9.92 7.87 3.82
N LYS A 123 10.72 8.91 3.82
CA LYS A 123 10.41 10.15 4.55
C LYS A 123 9.56 11.11 3.71
N ARG A 124 9.46 10.88 2.40
CA ARG A 124 8.69 11.73 1.49
C ARG A 124 7.69 10.91 0.70
N CYS A 125 6.44 11.34 0.78
CA CYS A 125 5.38 10.76 -0.01
C CYS A 125 5.53 11.15 -1.49
N ALA A 126 5.17 10.23 -2.39
CA ALA A 126 5.09 10.52 -3.81
C ALA A 126 3.86 11.40 -4.06
N LEU A 127 4.07 12.70 -4.19
CA LEU A 127 3.02 13.71 -4.38
C LEU A 127 2.78 14.07 -5.84
N LYS A 128 3.49 13.42 -6.75
CA LYS A 128 3.31 13.56 -8.20
C LYS A 128 2.73 12.28 -8.77
N ARG A 129 1.80 12.49 -9.66
CA ARG A 129 1.20 11.39 -10.42
C ARG A 129 2.15 10.87 -11.49
#